data_36da8a67815a808b30fea8253820f9e6
#
_entry.id   36da8a67815a808b30fea8253820f9e6
#
_cell.length_a   1.000
_cell.length_b   1.000
_cell.length_c   1.000
_cell.angle_alpha   90.00
_cell.angle_beta   90.00
_cell.angle_gamma   90.00
#
_symmetry.space_group_name_H-M   'P 1'
#
loop_
_entity.id
_entity.type
_entity.pdbx_description
1 polymer ?
#
loop_
_entity_poly.entity_id
_entity_poly.type
_entity_poly.pdbx_seq_one_letter_code
_entity_poly.pdbx_strand_id
1 'polypeptide(L)'
;MTTDGPTPATGAATLPEPGRHLTSPTTRAALRIQHQLLFAAREFLRARGFTELLPPIIGPVTDPGSRGSKQVDIDFYGHRYKLMTSAILYKQASLLAFDKIFCIAPNVRLEPLETAGTNRHLAEFHQLDVEVAGATRDDAVQLVEELVAHIVGSAVRELPKEFAELGRDTDAFAELLKGSFGRMRHAEAVAELQGLGHPQSPDAELDWAGEALLSARRDRPFFVTDYPKGSRGFYDRENPEDPGLLRNFDLIAAEGFGELCSGSQRTNDYAEIITRMRETGENPQKYRWYLDLVREGVPASAGFGIGVERLTRYVAGLDAVWQASAFPKLAGVVSP
;
A
#
# COMPACT_ATOMS: atom_id res chain seq x y z
N MET A 1 18.14 33.53 9.57
CA MET A 1 16.89 33.78 8.81
C MET A 1 15.91 32.70 9.22
N THR A 2 14.98 33.03 10.12
CA THR A 2 13.89 32.15 10.54
C THR A 2 12.87 32.12 9.41
N THR A 3 12.82 31.01 8.67
CA THR A 3 11.74 30.77 7.71
C THR A 3 10.50 30.40 8.49
N ASP A 4 9.56 31.31 8.61
CA ASP A 4 8.20 31.00 9.08
C ASP A 4 7.62 29.95 8.10
N GLY A 5 7.53 28.71 8.58
CA GLY A 5 6.81 27.65 7.89
C GLY A 5 5.32 27.95 7.85
N PRO A 6 4.56 27.36 6.93
CA PRO A 6 3.13 27.57 6.84
C PRO A 6 2.47 27.20 8.17
N THR A 7 1.57 28.07 8.63
CA THR A 7 0.76 27.86 9.84
C THR A 7 0.01 26.52 9.73
N PRO A 8 0.10 25.63 10.73
CA PRO A 8 -0.61 24.36 10.68
C PRO A 8 -2.11 24.60 10.54
N ALA A 9 -2.76 23.81 9.69
CA ALA A 9 -4.21 23.82 9.51
C ALA A 9 -4.88 23.55 10.87
N THR A 10 -5.90 24.31 11.18
CA THR A 10 -6.74 24.13 12.39
C THR A 10 -7.33 22.71 12.38
N GLY A 11 -6.82 21.84 13.26
CA GLY A 11 -7.22 20.42 13.36
C GLY A 11 -6.06 19.41 13.14
N ALA A 12 -4.82 19.87 12.97
CA ALA A 12 -3.67 18.98 12.83
C ALA A 12 -3.50 18.09 14.09
N ALA A 13 -3.38 16.79 13.88
CA ALA A 13 -3.05 15.86 14.96
C ALA A 13 -1.73 16.29 15.61
N THR A 14 -1.74 16.47 16.91
CA THR A 14 -0.53 16.73 17.68
C THR A 14 0.12 15.39 18.01
N LEU A 15 1.34 15.18 17.52
CA LEU A 15 2.14 14.02 17.93
C LEU A 15 2.63 14.22 19.38
N PRO A 16 2.66 13.17 20.20
CA PRO A 16 3.30 13.24 21.50
C PRO A 16 4.81 13.45 21.38
N GLU A 17 5.43 13.95 22.44
CA GLU A 17 6.90 14.03 22.50
C GLU A 17 7.54 12.67 22.21
N PRO A 18 8.64 12.59 21.43
CA PRO A 18 9.22 11.34 20.95
C PRO A 18 9.52 10.33 22.06
N GLY A 19 10.07 10.77 23.18
CA GLY A 19 10.35 9.90 24.31
C GLY A 19 9.09 9.32 24.96
N ARG A 20 8.03 10.11 25.06
CA ARG A 20 6.72 9.65 25.54
C ARG A 20 6.09 8.67 24.55
N HIS A 21 6.18 8.98 23.26
CA HIS A 21 5.65 8.10 22.23
C HIS A 21 6.30 6.72 22.28
N LEU A 22 7.63 6.66 22.19
CA LEU A 22 8.39 5.41 22.20
C LEU A 22 8.22 4.56 23.47
N THR A 23 8.06 5.20 24.62
CA THR A 23 7.90 4.50 25.92
C THR A 23 6.45 4.18 26.25
N SER A 24 5.49 4.66 25.47
CA SER A 24 4.07 4.38 25.65
C SER A 24 3.79 2.87 25.55
N PRO A 25 3.00 2.27 26.46
CA PRO A 25 2.58 0.88 26.38
C PRO A 25 1.96 0.55 25.01
N THR A 26 1.05 1.39 24.54
CA THR A 26 0.38 1.25 23.23
C THR A 26 1.38 1.15 22.08
N THR A 27 2.33 2.09 21.97
CA THR A 27 3.34 2.08 20.90
C THR A 27 4.23 0.85 20.99
N ARG A 28 4.65 0.48 22.20
CA ARG A 28 5.49 -0.71 22.41
C ARG A 28 4.78 -2.00 22.00
N ALA A 29 3.53 -2.18 22.38
CA ALA A 29 2.73 -3.33 21.99
C ALA A 29 2.50 -3.35 20.46
N ALA A 30 2.14 -2.22 19.86
CA ALA A 30 1.96 -2.08 18.42
C ALA A 30 3.22 -2.43 17.63
N LEU A 31 4.38 -1.93 18.04
CA LEU A 31 5.66 -2.21 17.36
C LEU A 31 6.12 -3.67 17.53
N ARG A 32 5.78 -4.34 18.64
CA ARG A 32 5.99 -5.77 18.79
C ARG A 32 5.10 -6.59 17.87
N ILE A 33 3.83 -6.20 17.73
CA ILE A 33 2.91 -6.80 16.75
C ILE A 33 3.47 -6.60 15.34
N GLN A 34 3.89 -5.38 14.97
CA GLN A 34 4.51 -5.10 13.68
C GLN A 34 5.74 -5.99 13.42
N HIS A 35 6.63 -6.11 14.41
CA HIS A 35 7.79 -6.99 14.32
C HIS A 35 7.38 -8.43 14.00
N GLN A 36 6.38 -8.98 14.71
CA GLN A 36 5.91 -10.35 14.48
C GLN A 36 5.25 -10.52 13.11
N LEU A 37 4.46 -9.53 12.66
CA LEU A 37 3.86 -9.55 11.32
C LEU A 37 4.94 -9.63 10.23
N LEU A 38 6.00 -8.81 10.34
CA LEU A 38 7.11 -8.80 9.39
C LEU A 38 7.96 -10.06 9.47
N PHE A 39 8.19 -10.59 10.67
CA PHE A 39 8.91 -11.85 10.87
C PHE A 39 8.16 -13.00 10.18
N ALA A 40 6.88 -13.17 10.48
CA ALA A 40 6.05 -14.22 9.89
C ALA A 40 5.90 -14.07 8.36
N ALA A 41 5.86 -12.84 7.85
CA ALA A 41 5.84 -12.59 6.41
C ALA A 41 7.11 -13.09 5.72
N ARG A 42 8.29 -12.83 6.31
CA ARG A 42 9.57 -13.35 5.79
C ARG A 42 9.61 -14.88 5.82
N GLU A 43 9.16 -15.50 6.90
CA GLU A 43 9.10 -16.98 6.98
C GLU A 43 8.19 -17.56 5.88
N PHE A 44 6.98 -17.00 5.74
CA PHE A 44 5.99 -17.44 4.76
C PHE A 44 6.51 -17.32 3.32
N LEU A 45 7.07 -16.18 2.96
CA LEU A 45 7.54 -15.91 1.60
C LEU A 45 8.81 -16.73 1.28
N ARG A 46 9.77 -16.80 2.19
CA ARG A 46 10.98 -17.61 2.00
C ARG A 46 10.67 -19.10 1.84
N ALA A 47 9.72 -19.62 2.60
CA ALA A 47 9.28 -21.02 2.47
C ALA A 47 8.65 -21.32 1.10
N ARG A 48 8.19 -20.28 0.39
CA ARG A 48 7.61 -20.38 -0.97
C ARG A 48 8.58 -20.00 -2.08
N GLY A 49 9.87 -19.86 -1.77
CA GLY A 49 10.95 -19.61 -2.73
C GLY A 49 11.08 -18.16 -3.16
N PHE A 50 10.55 -17.21 -2.39
CA PHE A 50 10.78 -15.79 -2.64
C PHE A 50 12.17 -15.34 -2.19
N THR A 51 12.79 -14.47 -2.98
CA THR A 51 14.05 -13.78 -2.64
C THR A 51 13.74 -12.40 -2.07
N GLU A 52 14.25 -12.07 -0.88
CA GLU A 52 14.17 -10.72 -0.33
C GLU A 52 15.23 -9.83 -0.98
N LEU A 53 14.81 -8.71 -1.56
CA LEU A 53 15.69 -7.70 -2.14
C LEU A 53 15.62 -6.41 -1.31
N LEU A 54 16.67 -5.61 -1.40
CA LEU A 54 16.69 -4.26 -0.83
C LEU A 54 16.42 -3.24 -1.94
N PRO A 55 15.26 -2.60 -1.97
CA PRO A 55 14.94 -1.63 -3.02
C PRO A 55 15.71 -0.32 -2.78
N PRO A 56 16.02 0.44 -3.84
CA PRO A 56 16.59 1.77 -3.67
C PRO A 56 15.55 2.73 -3.07
N ILE A 57 16.01 3.70 -2.28
CA ILE A 57 15.18 4.80 -1.74
C ILE A 57 15.22 6.04 -2.62
N ILE A 58 16.15 6.10 -3.57
CA ILE A 58 16.30 7.18 -4.54
C ILE A 58 16.42 6.63 -5.96
N GLY A 59 15.95 7.38 -6.94
CA GLY A 59 16.09 7.00 -8.35
C GLY A 59 15.77 8.16 -9.28
N PRO A 60 16.06 8.01 -10.59
CA PRO A 60 15.80 9.07 -11.56
C PRO A 60 14.31 9.40 -11.74
N VAL A 61 13.46 8.42 -11.47
CA VAL A 61 11.99 8.56 -11.44
C VAL A 61 11.44 7.72 -10.30
N THR A 62 10.22 7.99 -9.91
CA THR A 62 9.46 7.18 -8.95
C THR A 62 8.08 6.83 -9.55
N ASP A 63 7.28 6.09 -8.83
CA ASP A 63 5.92 5.75 -9.22
C ASP A 63 5.06 7.02 -9.43
N PRO A 64 4.42 7.19 -10.60
CA PRO A 64 3.50 8.29 -10.84
C PRO A 64 2.12 8.06 -10.21
N GLY A 65 1.82 6.84 -9.78
CA GLY A 65 0.49 6.41 -9.32
C GLY A 65 0.09 6.90 -7.94
N SER A 66 0.98 7.61 -7.22
CA SER A 66 0.64 8.17 -5.90
C SER A 66 -0.14 9.47 -6.06
N ARG A 67 -1.47 9.37 -6.13
CA ARG A 67 -2.35 10.49 -6.43
C ARG A 67 -2.42 11.50 -5.32
N GLY A 68 -2.44 12.77 -5.72
CA GLY A 68 -2.52 13.90 -4.82
C GLY A 68 -1.25 14.15 -4.01
N SER A 69 -0.37 13.17 -3.86
CA SER A 69 0.90 13.36 -3.15
C SER A 69 1.95 14.01 -4.04
N LYS A 70 2.73 14.91 -3.45
CA LYS A 70 3.84 15.57 -4.13
C LYS A 70 5.11 14.73 -4.01
N GLN A 71 5.76 14.48 -5.16
CA GLN A 71 7.08 13.82 -5.20
C GLN A 71 8.17 14.73 -4.67
N VAL A 72 9.19 14.14 -4.04
CA VAL A 72 10.36 14.88 -3.52
C VAL A 72 11.53 14.75 -4.47
N ASP A 73 12.00 15.89 -4.98
CA ASP A 73 13.23 15.97 -5.78
C ASP A 73 14.44 16.08 -4.87
N ILE A 74 15.52 15.43 -5.26
CA ILE A 74 16.84 15.53 -4.63
C ILE A 74 17.91 15.84 -5.67
N ASP A 75 18.95 16.55 -5.27
CA ASP A 75 20.18 16.69 -6.05
C ASP A 75 21.08 15.48 -5.77
N PHE A 76 21.27 14.64 -6.78
CA PHE A 76 22.18 13.51 -6.74
C PHE A 76 23.39 13.82 -7.60
N TYR A 77 24.39 14.50 -7.03
CA TYR A 77 25.62 14.91 -7.70
C TYR A 77 25.38 15.70 -9.00
N GLY A 78 24.48 16.67 -8.98
CA GLY A 78 24.09 17.47 -10.14
C GLY A 78 23.03 16.82 -11.04
N HIS A 79 22.55 15.63 -10.71
CA HIS A 79 21.44 14.94 -11.39
C HIS A 79 20.17 15.05 -10.56
N ARG A 80 19.04 15.33 -11.22
CA ARG A 80 17.76 15.38 -10.55
C ARG A 80 17.22 13.96 -10.32
N TYR A 81 17.20 13.54 -9.06
CA TYR A 81 16.61 12.28 -8.61
C TYR A 81 15.36 12.54 -7.76
N LYS A 82 14.68 11.46 -7.36
CA LYS A 82 13.49 11.50 -6.49
C LYS A 82 13.63 10.52 -5.35
N LEU A 83 12.99 10.83 -4.21
CA LEU A 83 12.68 9.82 -3.21
C LEU A 83 11.61 8.89 -3.74
N MET A 84 11.69 7.61 -3.38
CA MET A 84 10.73 6.61 -3.83
C MET A 84 9.38 6.79 -3.14
N THR A 85 8.33 6.85 -3.95
CA THR A 85 6.93 6.79 -3.51
C THR A 85 6.39 5.36 -3.54
N SER A 86 7.07 4.46 -4.28
CA SER A 86 6.85 3.03 -4.37
C SER A 86 8.03 2.36 -5.08
N ALA A 87 8.33 1.12 -4.74
CA ALA A 87 9.35 0.31 -5.39
C ALA A 87 8.86 -0.39 -6.67
N ILE A 88 7.66 -0.08 -7.19
CA ILE A 88 6.97 -0.83 -8.25
C ILE A 88 7.83 -1.09 -9.50
N LEU A 89 8.53 -0.08 -10.01
CA LEU A 89 9.35 -0.23 -11.23
C LEU A 89 10.57 -1.13 -10.98
N TYR A 90 11.14 -1.06 -9.78
CA TYR A 90 12.31 -1.86 -9.41
C TYR A 90 11.95 -3.32 -9.16
N LYS A 91 10.80 -3.59 -8.52
CA LYS A 91 10.36 -4.97 -8.33
C LYS A 91 10.00 -5.67 -9.64
N GLN A 92 9.38 -4.96 -10.60
CA GLN A 92 9.18 -5.50 -11.95
C GLN A 92 10.51 -5.76 -12.69
N ALA A 93 11.44 -4.79 -12.65
CA ALA A 93 12.77 -4.94 -13.26
C ALA A 93 13.56 -6.11 -12.67
N SER A 94 13.43 -6.37 -11.37
CA SER A 94 14.11 -7.48 -10.70
C SER A 94 13.68 -8.86 -11.18
N LEU A 95 12.54 -8.96 -11.85
CA LEU A 95 12.07 -10.22 -12.44
C LEU A 95 12.87 -10.66 -13.67
N LEU A 96 13.80 -9.84 -14.17
CA LEU A 96 14.83 -10.31 -15.13
C LEU A 96 15.80 -11.33 -14.51
N ALA A 97 15.94 -11.33 -13.18
CA ALA A 97 16.90 -12.19 -12.47
C ALA A 97 16.23 -13.21 -11.53
N PHE A 98 15.01 -12.96 -11.08
CA PHE A 98 14.32 -13.76 -10.08
C PHE A 98 12.84 -13.95 -10.44
N ASP A 99 12.31 -15.16 -10.30
CA ASP A 99 10.89 -15.43 -10.60
C ASP A 99 9.95 -14.88 -9.50
N LYS A 100 10.42 -14.79 -8.26
CA LYS A 100 9.63 -14.38 -7.09
C LYS A 100 10.47 -13.51 -6.18
N ILE A 101 10.03 -12.29 -5.96
CA ILE A 101 10.73 -11.36 -5.07
C ILE A 101 9.78 -10.74 -4.06
N PHE A 102 10.34 -10.32 -2.95
CA PHE A 102 9.68 -9.39 -2.04
C PHE A 102 10.69 -8.40 -1.46
N CYS A 103 10.20 -7.31 -0.92
CA CYS A 103 10.99 -6.35 -0.17
C CYS A 103 10.13 -5.64 0.88
N ILE A 104 10.79 -5.07 1.88
CA ILE A 104 10.18 -4.09 2.77
C ILE A 104 10.73 -2.73 2.36
N ALA A 105 9.93 -2.00 1.60
CA ALA A 105 10.32 -0.76 0.93
C ALA A 105 9.93 0.46 1.77
N PRO A 106 10.88 1.33 2.16
CA PRO A 106 10.56 2.65 2.67
C PRO A 106 10.05 3.54 1.53
N ASN A 107 8.98 4.28 1.78
CA ASN A 107 8.34 5.17 0.82
C ASN A 107 8.13 6.56 1.42
N VAL A 108 8.26 7.59 0.60
CA VAL A 108 8.02 8.98 0.99
C VAL A 108 6.98 9.59 0.04
N ARG A 109 5.83 9.99 0.59
CA ARG A 109 4.77 10.69 -0.12
C ARG A 109 4.43 11.97 0.62
N LEU A 110 4.68 13.12 0.01
CA LEU A 110 4.23 14.38 0.58
C LEU A 110 2.72 14.51 0.33
N GLU A 111 1.97 13.89 1.21
CA GLU A 111 0.51 13.91 1.17
C GLU A 111 -0.03 15.34 1.33
N PRO A 112 -1.21 15.66 0.79
CA PRO A 112 -1.88 16.91 1.03
C PRO A 112 -2.11 17.17 2.53
N LEU A 113 -2.04 18.43 2.96
CA LEU A 113 -2.09 18.79 4.39
C LEU A 113 -3.38 18.33 5.08
N GLU A 114 -4.49 18.27 4.35
CA GLU A 114 -5.78 17.78 4.83
C GLU A 114 -5.76 16.30 5.24
N THR A 115 -4.79 15.53 4.75
CA THR A 115 -4.65 14.11 5.12
C THR A 115 -4.12 13.91 6.54
N ALA A 116 -3.55 14.94 7.18
CA ALA A 116 -3.08 14.86 8.56
C ALA A 116 -4.18 14.46 9.55
N GLY A 117 -5.43 14.81 9.25
CA GLY A 117 -6.60 14.46 10.07
C GLY A 117 -7.26 13.12 9.78
N THR A 118 -6.78 12.38 8.77
CA THR A 118 -7.43 11.13 8.33
C THR A 118 -7.13 9.91 9.18
N ASN A 119 -6.17 9.99 10.09
CA ASN A 119 -5.65 8.86 10.88
C ASN A 119 -5.12 7.66 10.06
N ARG A 120 -4.98 7.81 8.74
CA ARG A 120 -4.60 6.74 7.77
C ARG A 120 -3.34 7.03 6.98
N HIS A 121 -2.83 8.26 7.00
CA HIS A 121 -1.75 8.69 6.13
C HIS A 121 -0.51 9.06 6.94
N LEU A 122 0.63 8.58 6.45
CA LEU A 122 1.98 8.98 6.87
C LEU A 122 2.72 9.51 5.64
N ALA A 123 3.55 10.53 5.82
CA ALA A 123 4.42 11.02 4.75
C ALA A 123 5.61 10.08 4.50
N GLU A 124 6.03 9.33 5.52
CA GLU A 124 7.04 8.27 5.43
C GLU A 124 6.44 6.99 6.02
N PHE A 125 6.49 5.89 5.27
CA PHE A 125 5.90 4.61 5.64
C PHE A 125 6.60 3.46 4.92
N HIS A 126 6.28 2.21 5.30
CA HIS A 126 6.85 1.01 4.69
C HIS A 126 5.77 0.19 3.99
N GLN A 127 6.17 -0.45 2.88
CA GLN A 127 5.35 -1.44 2.19
C GLN A 127 6.05 -2.80 2.19
N LEU A 128 5.31 -3.84 2.51
CA LEU A 128 5.67 -5.20 2.16
C LEU A 128 5.24 -5.42 0.70
N ASP A 129 6.18 -5.28 -0.19
CA ASP A 129 6.02 -5.39 -1.63
C ASP A 129 6.36 -6.80 -2.11
N VAL A 130 5.51 -7.37 -2.96
CA VAL A 130 5.67 -8.71 -3.54
C VAL A 130 5.46 -8.63 -5.05
N GLU A 131 6.27 -9.39 -5.83
CA GLU A 131 6.09 -9.50 -7.27
C GLU A 131 6.45 -10.91 -7.75
N VAL A 132 5.64 -11.49 -8.67
CA VAL A 132 5.77 -12.87 -9.15
C VAL A 132 5.70 -12.91 -10.67
N ALA A 133 6.73 -13.43 -11.31
CA ALA A 133 6.79 -13.62 -12.77
C ALA A 133 5.74 -14.65 -13.22
N GLY A 134 5.06 -14.36 -14.34
CA GLY A 134 4.05 -15.22 -14.92
C GLY A 134 2.73 -15.33 -14.16
N ALA A 135 2.61 -14.70 -13.00
CA ALA A 135 1.39 -14.74 -12.21
C ALA A 135 0.27 -13.88 -12.82
N THR A 136 -0.96 -14.30 -12.55
CA THR A 136 -2.18 -13.56 -12.86
C THR A 136 -2.63 -12.72 -11.65
N ARG A 137 -3.64 -11.83 -11.86
CA ARG A 137 -4.29 -11.12 -10.76
C ARG A 137 -4.82 -12.09 -9.69
N ASP A 138 -5.44 -13.18 -10.12
CA ASP A 138 -6.08 -14.12 -9.19
C ASP A 138 -5.06 -14.91 -8.37
N ASP A 139 -3.89 -15.22 -8.95
CA ASP A 139 -2.77 -15.79 -8.21
C ASP A 139 -2.25 -14.81 -7.13
N ALA A 140 -2.16 -13.52 -7.46
CA ALA A 140 -1.74 -12.49 -6.50
C ALA A 140 -2.80 -12.30 -5.39
N VAL A 141 -4.08 -12.31 -5.71
CA VAL A 141 -5.19 -12.25 -4.73
C VAL A 141 -5.11 -13.43 -3.77
N GLN A 142 -4.95 -14.65 -4.28
CA GLN A 142 -4.80 -15.84 -3.44
C GLN A 142 -3.57 -15.73 -2.53
N LEU A 143 -2.44 -15.28 -3.05
CA LEU A 143 -1.22 -15.09 -2.26
C LEU A 143 -1.42 -14.07 -1.13
N VAL A 144 -2.14 -12.96 -1.38
CA VAL A 144 -2.48 -11.97 -0.34
C VAL A 144 -3.36 -12.59 0.75
N GLU A 145 -4.40 -13.36 0.38
CA GLU A 145 -5.27 -14.05 1.34
C GLU A 145 -4.46 -14.97 2.26
N GLU A 146 -3.65 -15.85 1.68
CA GLU A 146 -2.81 -16.80 2.42
C GLU A 146 -1.77 -16.08 3.32
N LEU A 147 -1.12 -15.05 2.78
CA LEU A 147 -0.12 -14.27 3.51
C LEU A 147 -0.74 -13.55 4.69
N VAL A 148 -1.83 -12.80 4.48
CA VAL A 148 -2.48 -12.02 5.54
C VAL A 148 -3.05 -12.94 6.63
N ALA A 149 -3.70 -14.04 6.28
CA ALA A 149 -4.19 -15.02 7.24
C ALA A 149 -3.03 -15.61 8.07
N HIS A 150 -1.92 -15.97 7.42
CA HIS A 150 -0.74 -16.54 8.09
C HIS A 150 -0.11 -15.55 9.08
N ILE A 151 0.16 -14.30 8.65
CA ILE A 151 0.86 -13.32 9.49
C ILE A 151 0.01 -12.84 10.66
N VAL A 152 -1.29 -12.63 10.45
CA VAL A 152 -2.23 -12.28 11.53
C VAL A 152 -2.36 -13.44 12.51
N GLY A 153 -2.56 -14.66 12.01
CA GLY A 153 -2.62 -15.86 12.85
C GLY A 153 -1.36 -16.08 13.68
N SER A 154 -0.19 -15.79 13.11
CA SER A 154 1.08 -15.83 13.84
C SER A 154 1.11 -14.79 14.97
N ALA A 155 0.72 -13.55 14.70
CA ALA A 155 0.71 -12.49 15.72
C ALA A 155 -0.27 -12.82 16.86
N VAL A 156 -1.49 -13.27 16.55
CA VAL A 156 -2.50 -13.66 17.54
C VAL A 156 -1.98 -14.78 18.46
N ARG A 157 -1.32 -15.78 17.90
CA ARG A 157 -0.78 -16.90 18.67
C ARG A 157 0.40 -16.54 19.54
N GLU A 158 1.32 -15.72 19.02
CA GLU A 158 2.61 -15.45 19.68
C GLU A 158 2.56 -14.27 20.67
N LEU A 159 1.59 -13.34 20.52
CA LEU A 159 1.57 -12.07 21.24
C LEU A 159 0.25 -11.80 22.02
N PRO A 160 -0.31 -12.79 22.76
CA PRO A 160 -1.58 -12.58 23.47
C PRO A 160 -1.51 -11.48 24.53
N LYS A 161 -0.32 -11.21 25.10
CA LYS A 161 -0.14 -10.13 26.09
C LYS A 161 -0.23 -8.75 25.47
N GLU A 162 0.35 -8.56 24.31
CA GLU A 162 0.34 -7.31 23.56
C GLU A 162 -1.10 -6.96 23.11
N PHE A 163 -1.86 -7.95 22.64
CA PHE A 163 -3.27 -7.77 22.31
C PHE A 163 -4.11 -7.40 23.56
N ALA A 164 -3.89 -8.06 24.68
CA ALA A 164 -4.57 -7.72 25.94
C ALA A 164 -4.20 -6.32 26.43
N GLU A 165 -2.94 -5.89 26.30
CA GLU A 165 -2.48 -4.53 26.68
C GLU A 165 -3.16 -3.45 25.83
N LEU A 166 -3.44 -3.75 24.55
CA LEU A 166 -4.16 -2.86 23.64
C LEU A 166 -5.68 -2.94 23.78
N GLY A 167 -6.21 -3.89 24.53
CA GLY A 167 -7.65 -4.16 24.59
C GLY A 167 -8.22 -4.66 23.24
N ARG A 168 -7.37 -5.21 22.37
CA ARG A 168 -7.79 -5.71 21.07
C ARG A 168 -8.38 -7.10 21.19
N ASP A 169 -9.66 -7.24 20.83
CA ASP A 169 -10.32 -8.52 20.74
C ASP A 169 -9.78 -9.32 19.53
N THR A 170 -9.15 -10.46 19.80
CA THR A 170 -8.60 -11.34 18.77
C THR A 170 -9.64 -12.24 18.12
N ASP A 171 -10.82 -12.42 18.71
CA ASP A 171 -11.92 -13.16 18.12
C ASP A 171 -12.49 -12.44 16.88
N ALA A 172 -12.26 -11.12 16.78
CA ALA A 172 -12.56 -10.35 15.56
C ALA A 172 -11.81 -10.87 14.31
N PHE A 173 -10.74 -11.64 14.48
CA PHE A 173 -10.01 -12.25 13.36
C PHE A 173 -10.53 -13.65 12.98
N ALA A 174 -11.54 -14.19 13.65
CA ALA A 174 -12.02 -15.56 13.40
C ALA A 174 -12.38 -15.81 11.92
N GLU A 175 -13.05 -14.85 11.26
CA GLU A 175 -13.40 -14.95 9.85
C GLU A 175 -12.19 -14.73 8.92
N LEU A 176 -11.30 -13.78 9.25
CA LEU A 176 -10.05 -13.57 8.52
C LEU A 176 -9.18 -14.83 8.51
N LEU A 177 -9.05 -15.49 9.66
CA LEU A 177 -8.19 -16.67 9.82
C LEU A 177 -8.71 -17.91 9.07
N LYS A 178 -9.96 -17.94 8.65
CA LYS A 178 -10.50 -18.96 7.75
C LYS A 178 -9.97 -18.84 6.32
N GLY A 179 -9.34 -17.69 5.96
CA GLY A 179 -8.66 -17.48 4.69
C GLY A 179 -9.58 -17.37 3.48
N SER A 180 -10.85 -16.99 3.67
CA SER A 180 -11.79 -16.75 2.57
C SER A 180 -12.32 -15.32 2.67
N PHE A 181 -11.66 -14.39 1.97
CA PHE A 181 -12.05 -12.99 1.96
C PHE A 181 -13.17 -12.73 0.97
N GLY A 182 -14.00 -11.73 1.26
CA GLY A 182 -15.04 -11.28 0.34
C GLY A 182 -14.46 -10.76 -0.97
N ARG A 183 -15.25 -10.75 -2.04
CA ARG A 183 -14.88 -10.17 -3.35
C ARG A 183 -16.04 -9.37 -3.89
N MET A 184 -15.75 -8.20 -4.44
CA MET A 184 -16.68 -7.36 -5.17
C MET A 184 -15.95 -6.58 -6.26
N ARG A 185 -16.66 -6.21 -7.32
CA ARG A 185 -16.11 -5.33 -8.36
C ARG A 185 -16.19 -3.88 -7.91
N HIS A 186 -15.33 -3.03 -8.45
CA HIS A 186 -15.38 -1.58 -8.20
C HIS A 186 -16.75 -0.98 -8.49
N ALA A 187 -17.40 -1.36 -9.58
CA ALA A 187 -18.74 -0.89 -9.92
C ALA A 187 -19.80 -1.24 -8.87
N GLU A 188 -19.69 -2.42 -8.23
CA GLU A 188 -20.57 -2.85 -7.14
C GLU A 188 -20.30 -2.04 -5.87
N ALA A 189 -19.03 -1.77 -5.57
CA ALA A 189 -18.62 -0.91 -4.45
C ALA A 189 -19.17 0.52 -4.63
N VAL A 190 -19.06 1.09 -5.83
CA VAL A 190 -19.63 2.40 -6.17
C VAL A 190 -21.15 2.42 -6.00
N ALA A 191 -21.84 1.39 -6.50
CA ALA A 191 -23.31 1.30 -6.36
C ALA A 191 -23.74 1.19 -4.89
N GLU A 192 -23.02 0.40 -4.07
CA GLU A 192 -23.26 0.31 -2.62
C GLU A 192 -23.07 1.66 -1.93
N LEU A 193 -21.97 2.37 -2.22
CA LEU A 193 -21.69 3.68 -1.65
C LEU A 193 -22.73 4.72 -2.01
N GLN A 194 -23.15 4.76 -3.28
CA GLN A 194 -24.21 5.67 -3.74
C GLN A 194 -25.54 5.33 -3.05
N GLY A 195 -25.85 4.06 -2.87
CA GLY A 195 -27.00 3.60 -2.10
C GLY A 195 -26.98 4.00 -0.62
N LEU A 196 -25.78 4.24 -0.07
CA LEU A 196 -25.55 4.76 1.29
C LEU A 196 -25.55 6.31 1.33
N GLY A 197 -25.74 6.98 0.21
CA GLY A 197 -25.72 8.44 0.10
C GLY A 197 -24.32 9.04 0.00
N HIS A 198 -23.27 8.20 -0.20
CA HIS A 198 -21.91 8.70 -0.41
C HIS A 198 -21.65 8.98 -1.89
N PRO A 199 -21.22 10.21 -2.27
CA PRO A 199 -21.04 10.59 -3.67
C PRO A 199 -19.71 10.03 -4.24
N GLN A 200 -19.72 8.78 -4.65
CA GLN A 200 -18.58 8.12 -5.29
C GLN A 200 -18.68 8.17 -6.81
N SER A 201 -17.61 8.66 -7.49
CA SER A 201 -17.52 8.61 -8.95
C SER A 201 -17.20 7.21 -9.45
N PRO A 202 -17.88 6.72 -10.51
CA PRO A 202 -17.57 5.43 -11.12
C PRO A 202 -16.22 5.40 -11.88
N ASP A 203 -15.68 6.56 -12.24
CA ASP A 203 -14.45 6.68 -13.02
C ASP A 203 -13.20 6.97 -12.16
N ALA A 204 -13.36 7.00 -10.85
CA ALA A 204 -12.29 7.29 -9.88
C ALA A 204 -12.03 6.10 -8.94
N GLU A 205 -10.87 6.12 -8.29
CA GLU A 205 -10.65 5.24 -7.13
C GLU A 205 -11.73 5.46 -6.06
N LEU A 206 -11.94 4.47 -5.23
CA LEU A 206 -12.70 4.68 -4.01
C LEU A 206 -11.98 5.72 -3.16
N ASP A 207 -12.72 6.72 -2.69
CA ASP A 207 -12.14 7.66 -1.75
C ASP A 207 -12.04 7.01 -0.35
N TRP A 208 -11.17 7.55 0.49
CA TRP A 208 -10.88 6.99 1.80
C TRP A 208 -12.10 6.96 2.75
N ALA A 209 -13.08 7.87 2.56
CA ALA A 209 -14.32 7.87 3.34
C ALA A 209 -15.26 6.75 2.86
N GLY A 210 -15.36 6.54 1.55
CA GLY A 210 -16.09 5.42 0.94
C GLY A 210 -15.51 4.08 1.36
N GLU A 211 -14.19 3.91 1.33
CA GLU A 211 -13.55 2.70 1.82
C GLU A 211 -13.85 2.43 3.30
N ALA A 212 -13.82 3.47 4.15
CA ALA A 212 -14.14 3.33 5.56
C ALA A 212 -15.61 2.93 5.78
N LEU A 213 -16.54 3.50 4.98
CA LEU A 213 -17.96 3.13 5.02
C LEU A 213 -18.20 1.67 4.63
N LEU A 214 -17.58 1.21 3.54
CA LEU A 214 -17.67 -0.19 3.11
C LEU A 214 -17.05 -1.12 4.16
N SER A 215 -15.88 -0.76 4.67
CA SER A 215 -15.12 -1.51 5.67
C SER A 215 -15.88 -1.67 6.98
N ALA A 216 -16.54 -0.61 7.48
CA ALA A 216 -17.31 -0.64 8.73
C ALA A 216 -18.54 -1.58 8.68
N ARG A 217 -18.96 -2.02 7.49
CA ARG A 217 -20.10 -2.90 7.27
C ARG A 217 -19.71 -4.37 7.08
N ARG A 218 -18.43 -4.69 7.27
CA ARG A 218 -17.86 -6.03 7.05
C ARG A 218 -17.23 -6.56 8.34
N ASP A 219 -17.34 -7.86 8.54
CA ASP A 219 -16.73 -8.62 9.65
C ASP A 219 -15.41 -9.29 9.26
N ARG A 220 -15.05 -9.21 7.96
CA ARG A 220 -13.81 -9.76 7.41
C ARG A 220 -13.30 -8.90 6.26
N PRO A 221 -12.00 -8.98 5.93
CA PRO A 221 -11.45 -8.31 4.77
C PRO A 221 -12.12 -8.75 3.47
N PHE A 222 -12.12 -7.89 2.48
CA PHE A 222 -12.65 -8.16 1.16
C PHE A 222 -11.83 -7.46 0.08
N PHE A 223 -11.82 -8.06 -1.11
CA PHE A 223 -11.19 -7.46 -2.28
C PHE A 223 -12.19 -6.62 -3.07
N VAL A 224 -11.72 -5.47 -3.53
CA VAL A 224 -12.36 -4.69 -4.59
C VAL A 224 -11.50 -4.84 -5.83
N THR A 225 -12.10 -5.25 -6.95
CA THR A 225 -11.39 -5.56 -8.20
C THR A 225 -11.90 -4.71 -9.36
N ASP A 226 -11.17 -4.75 -10.48
CA ASP A 226 -11.62 -4.19 -11.76
C ASP A 226 -11.89 -2.68 -11.69
N TYR A 227 -10.89 -1.93 -11.19
CA TYR A 227 -10.95 -0.46 -11.18
C TYR A 227 -10.86 0.12 -12.60
N PRO A 228 -11.41 1.32 -12.82
CA PRO A 228 -11.36 1.98 -14.12
C PRO A 228 -9.93 2.32 -14.52
N LYS A 229 -9.64 2.20 -15.81
CA LYS A 229 -8.31 2.38 -16.42
C LYS A 229 -7.67 3.73 -16.08
N GLY A 230 -8.45 4.82 -16.07
CA GLY A 230 -7.97 6.16 -15.75
C GLY A 230 -7.54 6.36 -14.31
N SER A 231 -7.83 5.39 -13.45
CA SER A 231 -7.64 5.48 -12.01
C SER A 231 -6.28 4.98 -11.49
N ARG A 232 -5.42 4.38 -12.31
CA ARG A 232 -4.19 3.68 -11.85
C ARG A 232 -2.98 3.93 -12.76
N GLY A 233 -1.81 3.48 -12.29
CA GLY A 233 -0.54 3.63 -12.99
C GLY A 233 -0.50 2.96 -14.37
N PHE A 234 0.43 3.40 -15.20
CA PHE A 234 0.59 2.93 -16.58
C PHE A 234 1.01 1.45 -16.67
N TYR A 235 1.52 0.87 -15.62
CA TYR A 235 2.02 -0.51 -15.53
C TYR A 235 0.92 -1.54 -15.24
N ASP A 236 -0.28 -1.12 -14.86
CA ASP A 236 -1.40 -2.02 -14.62
C ASP A 236 -2.02 -2.46 -15.94
N ARG A 237 -2.21 -3.78 -16.08
CA ARG A 237 -2.73 -4.39 -17.30
C ARG A 237 -4.22 -4.13 -17.47
N GLU A 238 -4.60 -3.63 -18.65
CA GLU A 238 -6.00 -3.52 -19.03
C GLU A 238 -6.61 -4.92 -19.24
N ASN A 239 -7.87 -5.09 -18.85
CA ASN A 239 -8.60 -6.33 -19.07
C ASN A 239 -9.04 -6.44 -20.54
N PRO A 240 -8.50 -7.37 -21.35
CA PRO A 240 -8.85 -7.49 -22.76
C PRO A 240 -10.32 -7.93 -22.99
N GLU A 241 -10.92 -8.56 -21.98
CA GLU A 241 -12.33 -9.02 -22.04
C GLU A 241 -13.33 -7.93 -21.61
N ASP A 242 -12.84 -6.90 -20.89
CA ASP A 242 -13.68 -5.80 -20.38
C ASP A 242 -12.85 -4.49 -20.54
N PRO A 243 -12.72 -3.96 -21.76
CA PRO A 243 -11.91 -2.78 -22.04
C PRO A 243 -12.35 -1.55 -21.22
N GLY A 244 -11.38 -0.79 -20.73
CA GLY A 244 -11.61 0.34 -19.81
C GLY A 244 -11.45 -0.04 -18.33
N LEU A 245 -11.36 -1.32 -18.00
CA LEU A 245 -11.10 -1.82 -16.66
C LEU A 245 -9.70 -2.45 -16.57
N LEU A 246 -9.12 -2.44 -15.37
CA LEU A 246 -7.81 -3.01 -15.10
C LEU A 246 -7.91 -4.37 -14.39
N ARG A 247 -6.94 -5.25 -14.62
CA ARG A 247 -6.77 -6.48 -13.85
C ARG A 247 -6.05 -6.19 -12.54
N ASN A 248 -6.68 -5.42 -11.68
CA ASN A 248 -6.16 -4.98 -10.39
C ASN A 248 -7.09 -5.33 -9.23
N PHE A 249 -6.63 -5.04 -8.03
CA PHE A 249 -7.39 -5.23 -6.80
C PHE A 249 -6.84 -4.37 -5.66
N ASP A 250 -7.72 -4.03 -4.71
CA ASP A 250 -7.35 -3.58 -3.38
C ASP A 250 -7.93 -4.53 -2.35
N LEU A 251 -7.18 -4.79 -1.27
CA LEU A 251 -7.69 -5.46 -0.08
C LEU A 251 -8.13 -4.42 0.93
N ILE A 252 -9.41 -4.43 1.24
CA ILE A 252 -10.02 -3.56 2.25
C ILE A 252 -10.19 -4.36 3.54
N ALA A 253 -9.68 -3.84 4.66
CA ALA A 253 -9.90 -4.42 5.98
C ALA A 253 -11.35 -4.29 6.40
N ALA A 254 -11.74 -5.03 7.43
CA ALA A 254 -13.01 -4.85 8.13
C ALA A 254 -12.96 -3.71 9.15
N GLU A 255 -14.05 -3.51 9.88
CA GLU A 255 -14.15 -2.66 11.07
C GLU A 255 -13.84 -1.16 10.83
N GLY A 256 -13.95 -0.65 9.60
CA GLY A 256 -13.68 0.76 9.28
C GLY A 256 -12.21 1.11 9.04
N PHE A 257 -11.32 0.12 9.01
CA PHE A 257 -9.88 0.37 8.83
C PHE A 257 -9.48 0.74 7.38
N GLY A 258 -10.30 0.35 6.37
CA GLY A 258 -10.07 0.71 4.96
C GLY A 258 -8.96 -0.10 4.29
N GLU A 259 -8.37 0.44 3.22
CA GLU A 259 -7.37 -0.25 2.38
C GLU A 259 -6.10 -0.63 3.15
N LEU A 260 -5.70 -1.91 3.01
CA LEU A 260 -4.45 -2.48 3.50
C LEU A 260 -3.43 -2.73 2.39
N CYS A 261 -3.91 -3.11 1.20
CA CYS A 261 -3.08 -3.61 0.11
C CYS A 261 -3.65 -3.17 -1.22
N SER A 262 -2.78 -2.85 -2.15
CA SER A 262 -3.10 -2.63 -3.55
C SER A 262 -2.21 -3.49 -4.44
N GLY A 263 -2.79 -4.10 -5.47
CA GLY A 263 -2.08 -4.97 -6.39
C GLY A 263 -2.69 -5.04 -7.77
N SER A 264 -1.93 -5.59 -8.72
CA SER A 264 -2.44 -5.82 -10.07
C SER A 264 -1.62 -6.85 -10.84
N GLN A 265 -2.20 -7.35 -11.91
CA GLN A 265 -1.45 -7.96 -13.00
C GLN A 265 -0.80 -6.85 -13.83
N ARG A 266 0.49 -7.05 -14.18
CA ARG A 266 1.28 -6.04 -14.87
C ARG A 266 1.27 -6.27 -16.37
N THR A 267 1.26 -5.17 -17.12
CA THR A 267 1.60 -5.25 -18.53
C THR A 267 3.11 -5.25 -18.72
N ASN A 268 3.59 -6.09 -19.64
CA ASN A 268 4.98 -6.13 -20.10
C ASN A 268 5.10 -5.84 -21.60
N ASP A 269 4.01 -5.48 -22.26
CA ASP A 269 4.01 -5.04 -23.64
C ASP A 269 4.49 -3.60 -23.74
N TYR A 270 5.59 -3.39 -24.45
CA TYR A 270 6.20 -2.07 -24.61
C TYR A 270 5.26 -1.04 -25.24
N ALA A 271 4.49 -1.45 -26.27
CA ALA A 271 3.58 -0.53 -26.96
C ALA A 271 2.39 -0.15 -26.08
N GLU A 272 1.87 -1.13 -25.32
CA GLU A 272 0.81 -0.87 -24.32
C GLU A 272 1.31 0.09 -23.23
N ILE A 273 2.50 -0.15 -22.67
CA ILE A 273 3.11 0.74 -21.65
C ILE A 273 3.25 2.18 -22.18
N ILE A 274 3.78 2.37 -23.38
CA ILE A 274 3.92 3.70 -24.01
C ILE A 274 2.57 4.37 -24.20
N THR A 275 1.56 3.62 -24.63
CA THR A 275 0.20 4.13 -24.82
C THR A 275 -0.39 4.57 -23.48
N ARG A 276 -0.28 3.72 -22.45
CA ARG A 276 -0.73 4.01 -21.09
C ARG A 276 -0.02 5.22 -20.48
N MET A 277 1.30 5.34 -20.65
CA MET A 277 2.04 6.54 -20.21
C MET A 277 1.49 7.81 -20.82
N ARG A 278 1.16 7.80 -22.12
CA ARG A 278 0.58 8.97 -22.80
C ARG A 278 -0.82 9.30 -22.29
N GLU A 279 -1.66 8.28 -22.08
CA GLU A 279 -3.00 8.43 -21.53
C GLU A 279 -2.99 9.02 -20.11
N THR A 280 -2.00 8.67 -19.30
CA THR A 280 -1.83 9.17 -17.92
C THR A 280 -1.02 10.48 -17.86
N GLY A 281 -0.57 11.01 -18.99
CA GLY A 281 0.20 12.25 -19.06
C GLY A 281 1.68 12.10 -18.67
N GLU A 282 2.18 10.86 -18.57
CA GLU A 282 3.58 10.61 -18.27
C GLU A 282 4.47 10.75 -19.50
N ASN A 283 5.67 11.30 -19.29
CA ASN A 283 6.68 11.40 -20.35
C ASN A 283 7.57 10.15 -20.37
N PRO A 284 7.48 9.29 -21.43
CA PRO A 284 8.26 8.06 -21.52
C PRO A 284 9.78 8.28 -21.41
N GLN A 285 10.31 9.43 -21.82
CA GLN A 285 11.74 9.72 -21.73
C GLN A 285 12.29 9.70 -20.31
N LYS A 286 11.47 10.03 -19.32
CA LYS A 286 11.85 9.97 -17.91
C LYS A 286 12.06 8.53 -17.43
N TYR A 287 11.34 7.57 -18.04
CA TYR A 287 11.33 6.16 -17.67
C TYR A 287 12.22 5.29 -18.58
N ARG A 288 13.16 5.91 -19.33
CA ARG A 288 13.96 5.22 -20.34
C ARG A 288 14.63 3.96 -19.80
N TRP A 289 15.26 4.02 -18.61
CA TRP A 289 15.94 2.88 -18.01
C TRP A 289 14.98 1.67 -17.81
N TYR A 290 13.76 1.94 -17.35
CA TYR A 290 12.73 0.90 -17.17
C TYR A 290 12.23 0.36 -18.51
N LEU A 291 11.98 1.24 -19.46
CA LEU A 291 11.51 0.88 -20.80
C LEU A 291 12.56 0.07 -21.58
N ASP A 292 13.84 0.34 -21.39
CA ASP A 292 14.93 -0.44 -21.98
C ASP A 292 14.92 -1.87 -21.39
N LEU A 293 14.74 -2.04 -20.08
CA LEU A 293 14.60 -3.36 -19.45
C LEU A 293 13.33 -4.12 -19.90
N VAL A 294 12.22 -3.40 -20.13
CA VAL A 294 11.00 -4.02 -20.72
C VAL A 294 11.32 -4.61 -22.11
N ARG A 295 12.12 -3.90 -22.94
CA ARG A 295 12.57 -4.41 -24.25
C ARG A 295 13.54 -5.59 -24.13
N GLU A 296 14.32 -5.66 -23.07
CA GLU A 296 15.19 -6.79 -22.75
C GLU A 296 14.42 -8.03 -22.31
N GLY A 297 13.13 -7.90 -21.99
CA GLY A 297 12.24 -9.03 -21.74
C GLY A 297 11.81 -9.18 -20.27
N VAL A 298 11.56 -8.08 -19.55
CA VAL A 298 10.86 -8.17 -18.27
C VAL A 298 9.60 -9.02 -18.45
N PRO A 299 9.42 -10.10 -17.67
CA PRO A 299 8.28 -10.99 -17.84
C PRO A 299 6.97 -10.33 -17.43
N ALA A 300 5.85 -10.83 -17.97
CA ALA A 300 4.54 -10.56 -17.40
C ALA A 300 4.53 -11.00 -15.93
N SER A 301 3.87 -10.24 -15.07
CA SER A 301 3.85 -10.52 -13.64
C SER A 301 2.55 -10.09 -12.97
N ALA A 302 2.39 -10.47 -11.74
CA ALA A 302 1.42 -9.86 -10.83
C ALA A 302 2.07 -9.66 -9.46
N GLY A 303 1.64 -8.61 -8.78
CA GLY A 303 2.18 -8.30 -7.49
C GLY A 303 1.34 -7.27 -6.75
N PHE A 304 1.77 -6.98 -5.53
CA PHE A 304 1.05 -6.10 -4.61
C PHE A 304 2.00 -5.41 -3.62
N GLY A 305 1.46 -4.42 -2.92
CA GLY A 305 2.10 -3.79 -1.78
C GLY A 305 1.13 -3.70 -0.60
N ILE A 306 1.53 -4.21 0.56
CA ILE A 306 0.79 -4.10 1.82
C ILE A 306 1.43 -2.97 2.64
N GLY A 307 0.63 -1.96 3.04
CA GLY A 307 1.11 -0.92 3.95
C GLY A 307 1.37 -1.49 5.35
N VAL A 308 2.63 -1.50 5.78
CA VAL A 308 3.05 -2.14 7.04
C VAL A 308 2.37 -1.46 8.24
N GLU A 309 2.38 -0.14 8.28
CA GLU A 309 1.78 0.63 9.38
C GLU A 309 0.24 0.54 9.35
N ARG A 310 -0.38 0.49 8.16
CA ARG A 310 -1.84 0.28 8.03
C ARG A 310 -2.26 -1.11 8.49
N LEU A 311 -1.52 -2.15 8.10
CA LEU A 311 -1.74 -3.51 8.58
C LEU A 311 -1.56 -3.59 10.10
N THR A 312 -0.49 -3.00 10.64
CA THR A 312 -0.25 -2.94 12.09
C THR A 312 -1.39 -2.23 12.80
N ARG A 313 -1.86 -1.09 12.26
CA ARG A 313 -3.01 -0.34 12.79
C ARG A 313 -4.26 -1.23 12.87
N TYR A 314 -4.58 -1.94 11.81
CA TYR A 314 -5.73 -2.85 11.77
C TYR A 314 -5.60 -3.99 12.79
N VAL A 315 -4.47 -4.70 12.78
CA VAL A 315 -4.25 -5.86 13.65
C VAL A 315 -4.19 -5.46 15.12
N ALA A 316 -3.55 -4.35 15.43
CA ALA A 316 -3.43 -3.84 16.79
C ALA A 316 -4.67 -3.04 17.28
N GLY A 317 -5.65 -2.75 16.39
CA GLY A 317 -6.84 -1.98 16.73
C GLY A 317 -6.57 -0.52 17.10
N LEU A 318 -5.59 0.11 16.45
CA LEU A 318 -5.17 1.48 16.79
C LEU A 318 -6.09 2.52 16.14
N ASP A 319 -6.33 3.61 16.83
CA ASP A 319 -7.13 4.73 16.34
C ASP A 319 -6.46 5.42 15.14
N ALA A 320 -5.13 5.58 15.19
CA ALA A 320 -4.38 6.29 14.17
C ALA A 320 -3.12 5.53 13.73
N VAL A 321 -2.81 5.63 12.43
CA VAL A 321 -1.66 4.94 11.82
C VAL A 321 -0.31 5.40 12.37
N TRP A 322 -0.20 6.63 12.86
CA TRP A 322 1.04 7.13 13.46
C TRP A 322 1.46 6.36 14.73
N GLN A 323 0.51 5.73 15.43
CA GLN A 323 0.78 4.88 16.60
C GLN A 323 1.52 3.57 16.22
N ALA A 324 1.46 3.19 14.94
CA ALA A 324 2.17 2.04 14.38
C ALA A 324 3.59 2.36 13.86
N SER A 325 4.07 3.59 14.04
CA SER A 325 5.43 4.01 13.65
C SER A 325 6.21 4.47 14.87
N ALA A 326 7.50 4.11 14.95
CA ALA A 326 8.38 4.58 16.02
C ALA A 326 8.67 6.09 15.93
N PHE A 327 8.79 6.61 14.71
CA PHE A 327 9.08 8.02 14.40
C PHE A 327 8.13 8.52 13.30
N PRO A 328 6.86 8.75 13.62
CA PRO A 328 5.85 9.05 12.61
C PRO A 328 6.09 10.40 11.93
N LYS A 329 5.83 10.45 10.62
CA LYS A 329 5.81 11.67 9.82
C LYS A 329 4.40 11.93 9.31
N LEU A 330 3.77 12.98 9.82
CA LEU A 330 2.45 13.43 9.35
C LEU A 330 2.59 14.65 8.44
N ALA A 331 1.64 14.81 7.52
CA ALA A 331 1.61 15.96 6.63
C ALA A 331 1.55 17.27 7.44
N GLY A 332 2.51 18.18 7.22
CA GLY A 332 2.58 19.47 7.88
C GLY A 332 2.96 19.46 9.37
N VAL A 333 3.29 18.30 9.94
CA VAL A 333 3.73 18.20 11.35
C VAL A 333 5.24 18.01 11.41
N VAL A 334 5.93 18.92 12.12
CA VAL A 334 7.38 18.78 12.35
C VAL A 334 7.59 17.75 13.46
N SER A 335 8.35 16.71 13.13
CA SER A 335 8.71 15.63 14.06
C SER A 335 10.10 15.09 13.73
N PRO A 336 10.82 14.51 14.69
CA PRO A 336 12.14 13.92 14.44
C PRO A 336 12.09 12.75 13.47
#